data_192bbc3338f9e16ec2007ec1d40f0309
#
_entry.id   192bbc3338f9e16ec2007ec1d40f0309
#
_cell.length_a   1.000
_cell.length_b   1.000
_cell.length_c   1.000
_cell.angle_alpha   90.00
_cell.angle_beta   90.00
_cell.angle_gamma   90.00
#
_symmetry.space_group_name_H-M   'P 1'
#
loop_
_entity.id
_entity.type
_entity.pdbx_description
1 polymer ?
#
loop_
_entity_poly.entity_id
_entity_poly.type
_entity_poly.pdbx_seq_one_letter_code
_entity_poly.pdbx_strand_id
1 'polypeptide(L)'
;MVGGHEGAGVVVKIGSKVSRVEVGDHVSTLFIPACGTCRYCARGMSYICNNGAGMEHGMAMDGSARFHLADSGKGIGGVTRLGTFANYLVCHESQTVQLPKDIGFDVACLVSCGVATGYGAAVNGGPVRAGDVVLVMGVGGVGMNAVQGAKHAGADHILVAEPVEFKRKMALALEYREVVRVG
;
A
#
# COMPACT_ATOMS: atom_id res chain seq x y z
N MET A 1 2.13 -18.93 -6.63
CA MET A 1 2.24 -17.46 -6.64
C MET A 1 3.11 -17.03 -5.44
N VAL A 2 4.02 -16.08 -5.62
CA VAL A 2 4.80 -15.49 -4.52
C VAL A 2 3.93 -14.47 -3.78
N GLY A 3 3.89 -14.56 -2.46
CA GLY A 3 3.09 -13.68 -1.60
C GLY A 3 3.65 -12.27 -1.45
N GLY A 4 2.87 -11.40 -0.78
CA GLY A 4 3.27 -10.04 -0.43
C GLY A 4 2.98 -9.01 -1.53
N HIS A 5 2.56 -7.83 -1.10
CA HIS A 5 2.30 -6.68 -1.98
C HIS A 5 2.73 -5.34 -1.36
N GLU A 6 3.19 -5.37 -0.13
CA GLU A 6 3.81 -4.23 0.57
C GLU A 6 5.32 -4.44 0.56
N GLY A 7 6.04 -3.58 -0.14
CA GLY A 7 7.48 -3.73 -0.28
C GLY A 7 8.19 -2.38 -0.39
N ALA A 8 9.40 -2.35 0.13
CA ALA A 8 10.31 -1.23 -0.04
C ALA A 8 11.75 -1.77 -0.17
N GLY A 9 12.61 -1.02 -0.82
CA GLY A 9 13.98 -1.45 -1.01
C GLY A 9 14.78 -0.49 -1.88
N VAL A 10 15.94 -0.95 -2.31
CA VAL A 10 16.84 -0.19 -3.16
C VAL A 10 16.78 -0.71 -4.59
N VAL A 11 16.71 0.18 -5.55
CA VAL A 11 16.84 -0.15 -6.98
C VAL A 11 18.25 -0.61 -7.26
N VAL A 12 18.42 -1.88 -7.63
CA VAL A 12 19.75 -2.46 -7.91
C VAL A 12 20.02 -2.60 -9.40
N LYS A 13 18.98 -2.61 -10.23
CA LYS A 13 19.11 -2.70 -11.70
C LYS A 13 17.87 -2.11 -12.36
N ILE A 14 18.06 -1.46 -13.49
CA ILE A 14 16.98 -0.92 -14.33
C ILE A 14 17.07 -1.44 -15.76
N GLY A 15 15.92 -1.52 -16.43
CA GLY A 15 15.86 -1.79 -17.87
C GLY A 15 16.16 -0.53 -18.69
N SER A 16 16.51 -0.71 -19.95
CA SER A 16 16.90 0.39 -20.85
C SER A 16 15.82 1.42 -21.14
N LYS A 17 14.56 1.13 -20.83
CA LYS A 17 13.41 2.02 -21.04
C LYS A 17 12.87 2.65 -19.76
N VAL A 18 13.50 2.37 -18.61
CA VAL A 18 13.13 2.94 -17.30
C VAL A 18 13.61 4.39 -17.24
N SER A 19 12.74 5.28 -16.79
CA SER A 19 13.01 6.71 -16.70
C SER A 19 12.59 7.35 -15.37
N ARG A 20 11.86 6.60 -14.53
CA ARG A 20 11.30 7.14 -13.27
C ARG A 20 12.19 6.93 -12.06
N VAL A 21 13.10 5.99 -12.13
CA VAL A 21 14.00 5.63 -11.02
C VAL A 21 15.38 5.31 -11.54
N GLU A 22 16.38 5.45 -10.68
CA GLU A 22 17.79 5.15 -10.96
C GLU A 22 18.31 4.09 -9.99
N VAL A 23 19.44 3.46 -10.33
CA VAL A 23 20.15 2.53 -9.43
C VAL A 23 20.61 3.29 -8.18
N GLY A 24 20.30 2.76 -7.01
CA GLY A 24 20.57 3.38 -5.71
C GLY A 24 19.39 4.18 -5.13
N ASP A 25 18.30 4.34 -5.88
CA ASP A 25 17.09 4.95 -5.33
C ASP A 25 16.41 4.05 -4.29
N HIS A 26 15.93 4.68 -3.22
CA HIS A 26 15.02 4.05 -2.29
C HIS A 26 13.60 4.15 -2.83
N VAL A 27 12.89 3.04 -2.87
CA VAL A 27 11.53 2.98 -3.42
C VAL A 27 10.59 2.18 -2.53
N SER A 28 9.32 2.56 -2.53
CA SER A 28 8.21 1.70 -2.14
C SER A 28 7.52 1.15 -3.37
N THR A 29 6.90 -0.02 -3.25
CA THR A 29 6.13 -0.63 -4.34
C THR A 29 4.68 -0.19 -4.30
N LEU A 30 4.01 -0.17 -5.45
CA LEU A 30 2.57 0.08 -5.57
C LEU A 30 1.89 -1.13 -6.19
N PHE A 31 0.86 -1.63 -5.53
CA PHE A 31 0.11 -2.77 -6.06
C PHE A 31 -0.76 -2.38 -7.28
N ILE A 32 -1.22 -1.12 -7.37
CA ILE A 32 -1.87 -0.58 -8.58
C ILE A 32 -0.85 0.27 -9.34
N PRO A 33 -0.52 -0.09 -10.59
CA PRO A 33 0.37 0.71 -11.41
C PRO A 33 -0.29 2.06 -11.78
N ALA A 34 0.50 3.12 -11.83
CA ALA A 34 0.06 4.44 -12.28
C ALA A 34 0.84 4.82 -13.55
N CYS A 35 0.34 4.44 -14.73
CA CYS A 35 1.07 4.66 -15.99
C CYS A 35 1.19 6.13 -16.39
N GLY A 36 0.30 7.00 -15.90
CA GLY A 36 0.29 8.43 -16.19
C GLY A 36 -0.38 8.81 -17.53
N THR A 37 -0.58 7.86 -18.44
CA THR A 37 -0.98 8.14 -19.84
C THR A 37 -2.36 7.62 -20.23
N CYS A 38 -2.93 6.66 -19.51
CA CYS A 38 -4.26 6.13 -19.83
C CYS A 38 -5.36 7.14 -19.50
N ARG A 39 -6.56 6.92 -20.06
CA ARG A 39 -7.72 7.79 -19.87
C ARG A 39 -8.07 8.08 -18.39
N TYR A 40 -7.79 7.17 -17.49
CA TYR A 40 -8.04 7.34 -16.06
C TYR A 40 -6.93 8.15 -15.40
N CYS A 41 -5.67 7.81 -15.65
CA CYS A 41 -4.55 8.56 -15.11
C CYS A 41 -4.55 10.01 -15.57
N ALA A 42 -4.86 10.27 -16.86
CA ALA A 42 -4.97 11.63 -17.41
C ALA A 42 -6.08 12.47 -16.73
N ARG A 43 -7.04 11.83 -16.04
CA ARG A 43 -8.14 12.48 -15.30
C ARG A 43 -7.89 12.49 -13.79
N GLY A 44 -6.67 12.16 -13.31
CA GLY A 44 -6.34 12.06 -11.87
C GLY A 44 -6.86 10.80 -11.18
N MET A 45 -7.41 9.84 -11.92
CA MET A 45 -8.00 8.60 -11.38
C MET A 45 -7.02 7.42 -11.51
N SER A 46 -5.77 7.60 -11.07
CA SER A 46 -4.70 6.59 -11.20
C SER A 46 -5.00 5.28 -10.46
N TYR A 47 -5.82 5.32 -9.42
CA TYR A 47 -6.27 4.15 -8.65
C TYR A 47 -7.10 3.15 -9.46
N ILE A 48 -7.58 3.51 -10.65
CA ILE A 48 -8.23 2.62 -11.63
C ILE A 48 -7.48 2.62 -12.97
N CYS A 49 -6.15 2.73 -12.92
CA CYS A 49 -5.31 2.68 -14.10
C CYS A 49 -5.59 1.42 -14.94
N ASN A 50 -5.69 1.58 -16.28
CA ASN A 50 -5.90 0.44 -17.19
C ASN A 50 -4.85 -0.66 -17.04
N ASN A 51 -3.60 -0.32 -16.68
CA ASN A 51 -2.54 -1.29 -16.46
C ASN A 51 -2.73 -2.12 -15.17
N GLY A 52 -3.71 -1.78 -14.34
CA GLY A 52 -4.15 -2.61 -13.22
C GLY A 52 -4.98 -3.83 -13.61
N ALA A 53 -5.55 -3.87 -14.82
CA ALA A 53 -6.31 -5.02 -15.29
C ALA A 53 -5.43 -6.28 -15.37
N GLY A 54 -5.96 -7.41 -14.90
CA GLY A 54 -5.24 -8.71 -14.91
C GLY A 54 -4.20 -8.86 -13.79
N MET A 55 -4.21 -8.02 -12.78
CA MET A 55 -3.31 -8.16 -11.62
C MET A 55 -3.53 -9.46 -10.83
N GLU A 56 -4.73 -10.01 -10.86
CA GLU A 56 -5.12 -11.25 -10.21
C GLU A 56 -4.35 -12.46 -10.70
N HIS A 57 -3.86 -12.45 -11.93
CA HIS A 57 -3.02 -13.52 -12.48
C HIS A 57 -1.58 -13.47 -12.00
N GLY A 58 -1.14 -12.34 -11.43
CA GLY A 58 0.19 -12.15 -10.87
C GLY A 58 1.34 -12.11 -11.88
N MET A 59 1.06 -12.26 -13.17
CA MET A 59 2.05 -12.14 -14.24
C MET A 59 2.37 -10.67 -14.52
N ALA A 60 3.57 -10.37 -15.02
CA ALA A 60 3.94 -9.04 -15.43
C ALA A 60 3.01 -8.50 -16.52
N MET A 61 3.04 -7.19 -16.80
CA MET A 61 2.16 -6.54 -17.79
C MET A 61 2.35 -7.10 -19.22
N ASP A 62 3.53 -7.64 -19.51
CA ASP A 62 3.85 -8.30 -20.77
C ASP A 62 3.45 -9.80 -20.80
N GLY A 63 2.77 -10.27 -19.75
CA GLY A 63 2.35 -11.65 -19.58
C GLY A 63 3.45 -12.62 -19.11
N SER A 64 4.68 -12.15 -18.94
CA SER A 64 5.79 -13.02 -18.52
C SER A 64 5.79 -13.25 -17.01
N ALA A 65 6.33 -14.41 -16.60
CA ALA A 65 6.60 -14.68 -15.20
C ALA A 65 7.89 -13.98 -14.76
N ARG A 66 7.90 -13.45 -13.53
CA ARG A 66 9.10 -12.87 -12.90
C ARG A 66 9.73 -13.82 -11.87
N PHE A 67 8.98 -14.81 -11.44
CA PHE A 67 9.44 -15.85 -10.53
C PHE A 67 9.33 -17.22 -11.22
N HIS A 68 10.22 -18.14 -10.86
CA HIS A 68 10.22 -19.48 -11.39
C HIS A 68 10.45 -20.48 -10.25
N LEU A 69 9.79 -21.61 -10.31
CA LEU A 69 10.05 -22.74 -9.41
C LEU A 69 11.46 -23.28 -9.66
N ALA A 70 12.24 -23.49 -8.61
CA ALA A 70 13.62 -23.93 -8.74
C ALA A 70 13.76 -25.37 -9.29
N ASP A 71 12.79 -26.22 -9.01
CA ASP A 71 12.77 -27.63 -9.39
C ASP A 71 12.39 -27.86 -10.86
N SER A 72 11.43 -27.10 -11.37
CA SER A 72 10.81 -27.32 -12.69
C SER A 72 11.04 -26.19 -13.69
N GLY A 73 11.56 -25.05 -13.24
CA GLY A 73 11.64 -23.84 -14.07
C GLY A 73 10.28 -23.23 -14.43
N LYS A 74 9.17 -23.77 -13.90
CA LYS A 74 7.82 -23.28 -14.20
C LYS A 74 7.65 -21.86 -13.71
N GLY A 75 7.22 -20.97 -14.60
CA GLY A 75 6.87 -19.59 -14.27
C GLY A 75 5.69 -19.49 -13.30
N ILE A 76 5.81 -18.65 -12.30
CA ILE A 76 4.76 -18.34 -11.32
C ILE A 76 4.58 -16.83 -11.16
N GLY A 77 3.37 -16.40 -10.84
CA GLY A 77 3.06 -15.00 -10.61
C GLY A 77 3.44 -14.51 -9.20
N GLY A 78 3.54 -13.21 -9.03
CA GLY A 78 3.57 -12.54 -7.73
C GLY A 78 2.21 -11.94 -7.41
N VAL A 79 1.81 -11.90 -6.14
CA VAL A 79 0.60 -11.19 -5.70
C VAL A 79 0.64 -9.74 -6.22
N THR A 80 -0.41 -9.31 -6.89
CA THR A 80 -0.52 -7.98 -7.55
C THR A 80 0.63 -7.65 -8.51
N ARG A 81 1.23 -8.66 -9.16
CA ARG A 81 2.42 -8.57 -10.02
C ARG A 81 3.72 -8.19 -9.28
N LEU A 82 3.70 -8.17 -7.96
CA LEU A 82 4.85 -7.82 -7.13
C LEU A 82 5.50 -9.05 -6.50
N GLY A 83 4.82 -9.72 -5.55
CA GLY A 83 5.41 -10.83 -4.83
C GLY A 83 6.53 -10.38 -3.89
N THR A 84 6.21 -9.48 -2.95
CA THR A 84 7.22 -8.81 -2.10
C THR A 84 7.83 -9.67 -1.00
N PHE A 85 7.33 -10.91 -0.78
CA PHE A 85 7.99 -11.88 0.11
C PHE A 85 9.19 -12.52 -0.59
N ALA A 86 10.10 -11.68 -1.07
CA ALA A 86 11.31 -12.07 -1.79
C ALA A 86 12.45 -11.07 -1.52
N ASN A 87 13.69 -11.54 -1.56
CA ASN A 87 14.87 -10.68 -1.41
C ASN A 87 15.06 -9.72 -2.60
N TYR A 88 14.60 -10.17 -3.78
CA TYR A 88 14.59 -9.38 -5.01
C TYR A 88 13.26 -9.55 -5.73
N LEU A 89 12.80 -8.50 -6.33
CA LEU A 89 11.64 -8.53 -7.22
C LEU A 89 11.91 -7.73 -8.49
N VAL A 90 11.22 -8.05 -9.55
CA VAL A 90 11.22 -7.29 -10.80
C VAL A 90 9.80 -6.81 -11.04
N CYS A 91 9.62 -5.49 -11.06
CA CYS A 91 8.33 -4.87 -11.31
C CYS A 91 8.43 -3.81 -12.40
N HIS A 92 7.30 -3.33 -12.88
CA HIS A 92 7.24 -2.22 -13.82
C HIS A 92 7.51 -0.90 -13.07
N GLU A 93 8.19 0.05 -13.71
CA GLU A 93 8.49 1.36 -13.08
C GLU A 93 7.26 2.11 -12.57
N SER A 94 6.07 1.91 -13.19
CA SER A 94 4.81 2.49 -12.71
C SER A 94 4.29 1.88 -11.40
N GLN A 95 4.94 0.83 -10.91
CA GLN A 95 4.68 0.22 -9.61
C GLN A 95 5.74 0.60 -8.57
N THR A 96 6.52 1.63 -8.81
CA THR A 96 7.52 2.15 -7.87
C THR A 96 7.30 3.63 -7.58
N VAL A 97 7.53 4.01 -6.33
CA VAL A 97 7.56 5.42 -5.88
C VAL A 97 8.88 5.65 -5.18
N GLN A 98 9.62 6.64 -5.65
CA GLN A 98 10.87 7.07 -5.02
C GLN A 98 10.58 7.68 -3.64
N LEU A 99 11.41 7.35 -2.68
CA LEU A 99 11.30 7.79 -1.29
C LEU A 99 12.56 8.53 -0.85
N PRO A 100 12.46 9.44 0.12
CA PRO A 100 13.61 9.98 0.82
C PRO A 100 14.44 8.85 1.46
N LYS A 101 15.77 8.97 1.39
CA LYS A 101 16.69 7.91 1.85
C LYS A 101 16.77 7.75 3.36
N ASP A 102 16.24 8.69 4.12
CA ASP A 102 16.17 8.71 5.59
C ASP A 102 14.95 7.93 6.16
N ILE A 103 14.02 7.49 5.29
CA ILE A 103 12.89 6.66 5.71
C ILE A 103 13.32 5.20 5.76
N GLY A 104 13.17 4.55 6.92
CA GLY A 104 13.44 3.11 7.09
C GLY A 104 12.51 2.25 6.24
N PHE A 105 13.02 1.15 5.69
CA PHE A 105 12.22 0.27 4.81
C PHE A 105 11.10 -0.47 5.54
N ASP A 106 11.21 -0.68 6.83
CA ASP A 106 10.20 -1.25 7.72
C ASP A 106 8.95 -0.36 7.82
N VAL A 107 9.11 0.95 7.72
CA VAL A 107 8.02 1.93 7.65
C VAL A 107 7.58 2.16 6.22
N ALA A 108 8.53 2.34 5.31
CA ALA A 108 8.28 2.65 3.91
C ALA A 108 7.40 1.60 3.20
N CYS A 109 7.58 0.31 3.51
CA CYS A 109 6.78 -0.75 2.90
C CYS A 109 5.29 -0.65 3.22
N LEU A 110 4.92 -0.15 4.41
CA LEU A 110 3.52 -0.01 4.84
C LEU A 110 2.79 1.12 4.09
N VAL A 111 3.53 2.10 3.57
CA VAL A 111 2.96 3.23 2.82
C VAL A 111 2.33 2.75 1.52
N SER A 112 2.82 1.65 0.96
CA SER A 112 2.36 1.09 -0.31
C SER A 112 0.92 0.56 -0.30
N CYS A 113 0.39 0.16 0.85
CA CYS A 113 -0.98 -0.35 0.97
C CYS A 113 -1.65 0.10 2.27
N GLY A 114 -1.25 -0.44 3.42
CA GLY A 114 -1.96 -0.26 4.69
C GLY A 114 -2.17 1.20 5.09
N VAL A 115 -1.13 2.01 4.97
CA VAL A 115 -1.20 3.46 5.27
C VAL A 115 -2.14 4.17 4.29
N ALA A 116 -1.88 4.04 2.99
CA ALA A 116 -2.68 4.72 1.96
C ALA A 116 -4.15 4.27 1.98
N THR A 117 -4.41 2.98 2.21
CA THR A 117 -5.77 2.44 2.29
C THR A 117 -6.52 2.99 3.50
N GLY A 118 -5.94 2.92 4.68
CA GLY A 118 -6.61 3.39 5.90
C GLY A 118 -6.85 4.90 5.90
N TYR A 119 -5.80 5.66 5.62
CA TYR A 119 -5.89 7.11 5.51
C TYR A 119 -6.89 7.54 4.44
N GLY A 120 -6.79 6.96 3.24
CA GLY A 120 -7.68 7.26 2.12
C GLY A 120 -9.13 6.87 2.38
N ALA A 121 -9.39 5.82 3.15
CA ALA A 121 -10.74 5.45 3.54
C ALA A 121 -11.44 6.57 4.34
N ALA A 122 -10.73 7.22 5.25
CA ALA A 122 -11.28 8.34 6.03
C ALA A 122 -11.37 9.65 5.22
N VAL A 123 -10.34 9.96 4.42
CA VAL A 123 -10.23 11.27 3.76
C VAL A 123 -10.97 11.31 2.42
N ASN A 124 -10.99 10.19 1.68
CA ASN A 124 -11.53 10.13 0.32
C ASN A 124 -12.77 9.22 0.19
N GLY A 125 -12.79 8.07 0.90
CA GLY A 125 -13.83 7.06 0.73
C GLY A 125 -15.12 7.40 1.49
N GLY A 126 -14.99 7.74 2.76
CA GLY A 126 -16.08 8.29 3.59
C GLY A 126 -15.66 9.67 4.07
N PRO A 127 -15.75 10.72 3.25
CA PRO A 127 -15.03 11.98 3.49
C PRO A 127 -15.39 12.58 4.85
N VAL A 128 -14.54 12.32 5.82
CA VAL A 128 -14.67 12.88 7.17
C VAL A 128 -14.48 14.40 7.09
N ARG A 129 -15.32 15.13 7.81
CA ARG A 129 -15.30 16.60 7.89
C ARG A 129 -14.93 17.05 9.30
N ALA A 130 -14.46 18.28 9.40
CA ALA A 130 -14.23 18.89 10.70
C ALA A 130 -15.53 18.90 11.55
N GLY A 131 -15.43 18.41 12.79
CA GLY A 131 -16.55 18.31 13.72
C GLY A 131 -17.32 16.98 13.67
N ASP A 132 -16.98 16.05 12.73
CA ASP A 132 -17.63 14.75 12.66
C ASP A 132 -17.26 13.84 13.86
N VAL A 133 -18.20 12.95 14.20
CA VAL A 133 -17.95 11.82 15.09
C VAL A 133 -17.73 10.56 14.24
N VAL A 134 -16.55 9.94 14.39
CA VAL A 134 -16.11 8.82 13.56
C VAL A 134 -16.01 7.55 14.42
N LEU A 135 -16.59 6.45 13.96
CA LEU A 135 -16.39 5.13 14.54
C LEU A 135 -15.52 4.27 13.64
N VAL A 136 -14.37 3.82 14.16
CA VAL A 136 -13.48 2.87 13.48
C VAL A 136 -13.62 1.50 14.12
N MET A 137 -14.13 0.53 13.36
CA MET A 137 -14.27 -0.85 13.79
C MET A 137 -13.06 -1.68 13.39
N GLY A 138 -12.26 -2.08 14.39
CA GLY A 138 -10.98 -2.77 14.21
C GLY A 138 -9.81 -1.84 13.97
N VAL A 139 -8.76 -1.96 14.80
CA VAL A 139 -7.52 -1.17 14.70
C VAL A 139 -6.30 -2.06 14.42
N GLY A 140 -6.38 -2.84 13.34
CA GLY A 140 -5.22 -3.38 12.69
C GLY A 140 -4.50 -2.29 11.87
N GLY A 141 -3.57 -2.69 10.99
CA GLY A 141 -2.77 -1.75 10.19
C GLY A 141 -3.61 -0.73 9.42
N VAL A 142 -4.68 -1.17 8.75
CA VAL A 142 -5.59 -0.28 8.00
C VAL A 142 -6.40 0.61 8.95
N GLY A 143 -7.02 0.03 9.98
CA GLY A 143 -7.85 0.80 10.92
C GLY A 143 -7.08 1.87 11.67
N MET A 144 -5.85 1.59 12.09
CA MET A 144 -4.98 2.56 12.74
C MET A 144 -4.69 3.77 11.83
N ASN A 145 -4.50 3.53 10.55
CA ASN A 145 -4.30 4.60 9.58
C ASN A 145 -5.60 5.34 9.22
N ALA A 146 -6.75 4.66 9.27
CA ALA A 146 -8.06 5.32 9.14
C ALA A 146 -8.32 6.29 10.29
N VAL A 147 -7.95 5.91 11.51
CA VAL A 147 -8.01 6.78 12.68
C VAL A 147 -7.13 8.03 12.50
N GLN A 148 -5.90 7.86 12.02
CA GLN A 148 -5.00 8.99 11.72
C GLN A 148 -5.58 9.89 10.62
N GLY A 149 -6.16 9.30 9.57
CA GLY A 149 -6.85 10.03 8.51
C GLY A 149 -8.03 10.83 9.03
N ALA A 150 -8.87 10.25 9.89
CA ALA A 150 -10.00 10.93 10.52
C ALA A 150 -9.55 12.11 11.39
N LYS A 151 -8.49 11.92 12.19
CA LYS A 151 -7.89 13.00 12.98
C LYS A 151 -7.38 14.14 12.10
N HIS A 152 -6.66 13.82 11.03
CA HIS A 152 -6.15 14.80 10.08
C HIS A 152 -7.28 15.58 9.39
N ALA A 153 -8.40 14.93 9.08
CA ALA A 153 -9.57 15.55 8.48
C ALA A 153 -10.37 16.45 9.46
N GLY A 154 -10.00 16.45 10.74
CA GLY A 154 -10.60 17.33 11.77
C GLY A 154 -11.82 16.71 12.45
N ALA A 155 -11.94 15.38 12.52
CA ALA A 155 -12.96 14.73 13.34
C ALA A 155 -12.91 15.25 14.79
N ASP A 156 -14.06 15.57 15.37
CA ASP A 156 -14.17 16.04 16.76
C ASP A 156 -14.00 14.87 17.75
N HIS A 157 -14.66 13.74 17.46
CA HIS A 157 -14.54 12.52 18.24
C HIS A 157 -14.22 11.32 17.36
N ILE A 158 -13.26 10.48 17.81
CA ILE A 158 -12.93 9.23 17.15
C ILE A 158 -13.08 8.10 18.16
N LEU A 159 -14.09 7.27 17.93
CA LEU A 159 -14.38 6.07 18.69
C LEU A 159 -13.70 4.87 18.02
N VAL A 160 -13.08 4.01 18.81
CA VAL A 160 -12.46 2.78 18.32
C VAL A 160 -13.11 1.57 18.95
N ALA A 161 -13.63 0.67 18.13
CA ALA A 161 -14.18 -0.60 18.56
C ALA A 161 -13.22 -1.74 18.21
N GLU A 162 -12.59 -2.38 19.23
CA GLU A 162 -11.56 -3.40 19.02
C GLU A 162 -11.64 -4.50 20.11
N PRO A 163 -11.79 -5.78 19.74
CA PRO A 163 -11.85 -6.87 20.71
C PRO A 163 -10.52 -7.17 21.39
N VAL A 164 -9.38 -6.95 20.73
CA VAL A 164 -8.06 -7.34 21.22
C VAL A 164 -7.48 -6.26 22.14
N GLU A 165 -7.24 -6.60 23.41
CA GLU A 165 -6.76 -5.66 24.42
C GLU A 165 -5.44 -4.96 24.04
N PHE A 166 -4.47 -5.70 23.51
CA PHE A 166 -3.20 -5.14 23.06
C PHE A 166 -3.40 -4.00 22.05
N LYS A 167 -4.27 -4.21 21.06
CA LYS A 167 -4.55 -3.20 20.03
C LYS A 167 -5.28 -1.98 20.59
N ARG A 168 -6.18 -2.19 21.58
CA ARG A 168 -6.81 -1.07 22.30
C ARG A 168 -5.78 -0.21 23.01
N LYS A 169 -4.82 -0.84 23.71
CA LYS A 169 -3.73 -0.13 24.37
C LYS A 169 -2.87 0.67 23.39
N MET A 170 -2.59 0.11 22.21
CA MET A 170 -1.88 0.83 21.15
C MET A 170 -2.67 2.04 20.64
N ALA A 171 -3.97 1.90 20.44
CA ALA A 171 -4.81 3.02 20.01
C ALA A 171 -4.81 4.14 21.06
N LEU A 172 -4.95 3.84 22.33
CA LEU A 172 -4.88 4.83 23.42
C LEU A 172 -3.53 5.56 23.46
N ALA A 173 -2.42 4.88 23.19
CA ALA A 173 -1.09 5.48 23.16
C ALA A 173 -0.91 6.53 22.02
N LEU A 174 -1.77 6.50 21.01
CA LEU A 174 -1.84 7.50 19.94
C LEU A 174 -2.81 8.66 20.26
N GLU A 175 -3.18 8.83 21.55
CA GLU A 175 -4.03 9.90 22.08
C GLU A 175 -5.48 9.89 21.58
N TYR A 176 -6.02 8.70 21.26
CA TYR A 176 -7.45 8.57 20.91
C TYR A 176 -8.32 8.49 22.16
N ARG A 177 -9.36 9.33 22.21
CA ARG A 177 -10.07 9.62 23.45
C ARG A 177 -10.99 8.50 23.94
N GLU A 178 -11.52 7.66 23.05
CA GLU A 178 -12.45 6.61 23.43
C GLU A 178 -12.19 5.31 22.68
N VAL A 179 -11.80 4.27 23.40
CA VAL A 179 -11.58 2.92 22.86
C VAL A 179 -12.53 1.97 23.59
N VAL A 180 -13.44 1.35 22.85
CA VAL A 180 -14.48 0.46 23.39
C VAL A 180 -14.12 -0.99 23.07
N ARG A 181 -14.29 -1.86 24.09
CA ARG A 181 -14.30 -3.30 23.86
C ARG A 181 -15.62 -3.69 23.20
N VAL A 182 -15.54 -4.34 22.05
CA VAL A 182 -16.66 -5.06 21.45
C VAL A 182 -16.46 -6.55 21.66
N GLY A 183 -17.51 -7.22 22.11
CA GLY A 183 -17.57 -8.55 22.67
C GLY A 183 -17.05 -9.70 21.90
#